data_2533c996366092c53b1a80bf0b22d062
#
_entry.id   2533c996366092c53b1a80bf0b22d062
#
_cell.length_a   1.000
_cell.length_b   1.000
_cell.length_c   1.000
_cell.angle_alpha   90.00
_cell.angle_beta   90.00
_cell.angle_gamma   90.00
#
_symmetry.space_group_name_H-M   'P 1'
#
loop_
_entity.id
_entity.type
_entity.pdbx_description
1 polymer ?
#
loop_
_entity_poly.entity_id
_entity_poly.type
_entity_poly.pdbx_seq_one_letter_code
_entity_poly.pdbx_strand_id
1 'polypeptide(L)'
;FKIRERKMKFKFALIAVATVSVSSAYAGGMEVTRLPTSMMFEDGNHASISFGKFSPDVTDNKFATKGSMYKDRTATTATFKTQISDKISVGFASYKSAEIQLDYTTASVYFSAASLPNPYVNLTIDSLALLGRYEVSESLSVIGGLKYSTGSGGGNVLNAPPGVIAAGEDSKAGGVIGVSYENPEIALRISGVYQAKQEMMHSSSTTYSGSKIALKDTKSALPASFTIDFQSGIAADTLLFGSIHRALWSDAHISFWSPSSLGGTNGYVQKTTWTDTTSLSLGVGRKLSDKWSISTALNYEAPSEAAGTSLLSTTDGVSGITLGGKYTFDKMTLTAGVNYSQLGDKKVDPAGALPEGSFTDNSVTSFGIKLGYNF
;
A
#
# COMPACT_ATOMS: atom_id res chain seq x y z
N PHE A 1 -28.33 50.04 -18.29
CA PHE A 1 -28.62 48.59 -18.25
C PHE A 1 -27.30 47.83 -18.03
N LYS A 2 -26.97 47.46 -16.79
CA LYS A 2 -25.84 46.56 -16.46
C LYS A 2 -26.38 45.13 -16.49
N ILE A 3 -26.08 44.39 -17.54
CA ILE A 3 -26.27 42.94 -17.60
C ILE A 3 -25.30 42.34 -16.62
N ARG A 4 -25.81 41.91 -15.48
CA ARG A 4 -25.10 41.11 -14.49
C ARG A 4 -24.95 39.73 -15.09
N GLU A 5 -23.79 39.43 -15.70
CA GLU A 5 -23.41 38.05 -16.04
C GLU A 5 -23.46 37.20 -14.79
N ARG A 6 -24.50 36.41 -14.68
CA ARG A 6 -24.61 35.33 -13.72
C ARG A 6 -23.63 34.26 -14.19
N LYS A 7 -22.37 34.34 -13.74
CA LYS A 7 -21.46 33.20 -13.82
C LYS A 7 -22.17 32.04 -13.16
N MET A 8 -22.73 31.14 -13.96
CA MET A 8 -23.23 29.87 -13.53
C MET A 8 -22.01 29.11 -13.01
N LYS A 9 -21.74 29.17 -11.70
CA LYS A 9 -20.82 28.26 -11.06
C LYS A 9 -21.45 26.89 -11.21
N PHE A 10 -21.04 26.15 -12.21
CA PHE A 10 -21.24 24.72 -12.25
C PHE A 10 -20.49 24.22 -11.03
N LYS A 11 -21.20 24.03 -9.92
CA LYS A 11 -20.76 23.18 -8.84
C LYS A 11 -20.82 21.77 -9.43
N PHE A 12 -19.76 21.37 -10.12
CA PHE A 12 -19.46 19.95 -10.22
C PHE A 12 -19.30 19.53 -8.75
N ALA A 13 -20.35 18.95 -8.16
CA ALA A 13 -20.20 18.21 -6.95
C ALA A 13 -19.09 17.21 -7.29
N LEU A 14 -17.90 17.40 -6.68
CA LEU A 14 -16.75 16.59 -6.95
C LEU A 14 -17.22 15.14 -6.93
N ILE A 15 -17.20 14.52 -8.11
CA ILE A 15 -17.23 13.08 -8.22
C ILE A 15 -15.82 12.67 -7.77
N ALA A 16 -15.49 12.96 -6.51
CA ALA A 16 -14.45 12.25 -5.85
C ALA A 16 -14.99 10.81 -5.77
N VAL A 17 -14.77 10.06 -6.84
CA VAL A 17 -14.78 8.63 -6.75
C VAL A 17 -13.62 8.37 -5.81
N ALA A 18 -13.94 8.44 -4.51
CA ALA A 18 -13.06 7.87 -3.52
C ALA A 18 -12.94 6.42 -3.98
N THR A 19 -11.91 6.13 -4.77
CA THR A 19 -11.42 4.78 -4.80
C THR A 19 -11.28 4.44 -3.33
N VAL A 20 -12.18 3.61 -2.81
CA VAL A 20 -11.83 2.87 -1.63
C VAL A 20 -10.49 2.34 -2.05
N SER A 21 -9.42 2.75 -1.36
CA SER A 21 -8.09 2.28 -1.66
C SER A 21 -8.10 0.80 -1.32
N VAL A 22 -8.76 0.03 -2.19
CA VAL A 22 -8.59 -1.39 -2.30
C VAL A 22 -7.23 -1.45 -2.96
N SER A 23 -6.20 -1.23 -2.12
CA SER A 23 -4.82 -1.30 -2.57
C SER A 23 -4.70 -2.65 -3.22
N SER A 24 -4.44 -2.68 -4.50
CA SER A 24 -4.02 -3.88 -5.19
C SER A 24 -2.86 -4.41 -4.36
N ALA A 25 -2.85 -5.67 -3.99
CA ALA A 25 -1.67 -6.26 -3.39
C ALA A 25 -0.55 -6.05 -4.41
N TYR A 26 0.36 -5.13 -4.13
CA TYR A 26 1.46 -4.84 -5.03
C TYR A 26 2.45 -5.99 -4.93
N ALA A 27 2.76 -6.59 -6.07
CA ALA A 27 3.59 -7.78 -6.12
C ALA A 27 5.06 -7.47 -5.81
N GLY A 28 5.49 -6.22 -6.00
CA GLY A 28 6.89 -5.82 -5.84
C GLY A 28 7.34 -5.50 -4.43
N GLY A 29 6.44 -5.51 -3.42
CA GLY A 29 6.80 -5.13 -2.05
C GLY A 29 5.74 -5.52 -1.02
N MET A 30 5.72 -4.83 0.12
CA MET A 30 4.78 -5.10 1.22
C MET A 30 3.74 -3.98 1.44
N GLU A 31 3.58 -3.04 0.51
CA GLU A 31 2.63 -1.93 0.66
C GLU A 31 1.18 -2.45 0.75
N VAL A 32 0.41 -1.89 1.68
CA VAL A 32 -1.01 -2.22 1.88
C VAL A 32 -1.88 -1.00 1.57
N THR A 33 -1.57 0.14 2.15
CA THR A 33 -2.32 1.37 1.93
C THR A 33 -1.34 2.51 1.68
N ARG A 34 -1.53 3.22 0.58
CA ARG A 34 -0.78 4.45 0.28
C ARG A 34 -1.22 5.58 1.19
N LEU A 35 -0.33 6.57 1.36
CA LEU A 35 -0.67 7.81 2.06
C LEU A 35 -1.94 8.42 1.47
N PRO A 36 -3.02 8.60 2.24
CA PRO A 36 -4.32 9.05 1.73
C PRO A 36 -4.35 10.58 1.49
N THR A 37 -3.51 11.07 0.59
CA THR A 37 -3.38 12.49 0.23
C THR A 37 -4.67 13.10 -0.33
N SER A 38 -5.56 12.26 -0.89
CA SER A 38 -6.87 12.69 -1.38
C SER A 38 -7.73 13.40 -0.33
N MET A 39 -7.51 13.12 0.96
CA MET A 39 -8.22 13.81 2.05
C MET A 39 -8.00 15.33 2.03
N MET A 40 -6.81 15.79 1.56
CA MET A 40 -6.46 17.21 1.52
C MET A 40 -7.29 18.01 0.51
N PHE A 41 -8.01 17.33 -0.37
CA PHE A 41 -8.84 17.90 -1.43
C PHE A 41 -10.35 17.75 -1.17
N GLU A 42 -10.74 17.21 -0.02
CA GLU A 42 -12.14 17.19 0.39
C GLU A 42 -12.61 18.61 0.75
N ASP A 43 -13.87 18.93 0.50
CA ASP A 43 -14.42 20.24 0.78
C ASP A 43 -14.56 20.51 2.29
N GLY A 44 -14.22 21.72 2.73
CA GLY A 44 -14.42 22.18 4.10
C GLY A 44 -13.75 21.28 5.14
N ASN A 45 -14.47 20.96 6.20
CA ASN A 45 -14.04 19.99 7.21
C ASN A 45 -14.58 18.62 6.87
N HIS A 46 -13.72 17.61 6.90
CA HIS A 46 -14.07 16.25 6.51
C HIS A 46 -13.43 15.22 7.42
N ALA A 47 -14.19 14.18 7.74
CA ALA A 47 -13.69 12.99 8.42
C ALA A 47 -14.11 11.74 7.66
N SER A 48 -13.25 10.72 7.63
CA SER A 48 -13.66 9.44 7.09
C SER A 48 -13.00 8.27 7.81
N ILE A 49 -13.69 7.13 7.77
CA ILE A 49 -13.14 5.84 8.15
C ILE A 49 -13.39 4.86 7.02
N SER A 50 -12.39 4.06 6.71
CA SER A 50 -12.51 2.99 5.74
C SER A 50 -11.98 1.68 6.29
N PHE A 51 -12.55 0.60 5.79
CA PHE A 51 -12.16 -0.77 6.08
C PHE A 51 -11.96 -1.52 4.77
N GLY A 52 -10.85 -2.22 4.67
CA GLY A 52 -10.51 -3.09 3.54
C GLY A 52 -10.20 -4.51 3.99
N LYS A 53 -10.59 -5.49 3.18
CA LYS A 53 -10.19 -6.89 3.30
C LYS A 53 -9.51 -7.32 2.02
N PHE A 54 -8.41 -8.05 2.15
CA PHE A 54 -7.62 -8.61 1.07
C PHE A 54 -7.51 -10.11 1.27
N SER A 55 -7.91 -10.86 0.27
CA SER A 55 -7.89 -12.32 0.28
C SER A 55 -7.01 -12.81 -0.90
N PRO A 56 -5.69 -12.96 -0.66
CA PRO A 56 -4.77 -13.47 -1.66
C PRO A 56 -4.91 -14.99 -1.81
N ASP A 57 -4.82 -15.46 -3.05
CA ASP A 57 -4.69 -16.86 -3.39
C ASP A 57 -3.35 -17.04 -4.11
N VAL A 58 -2.31 -17.37 -3.35
CA VAL A 58 -0.94 -17.51 -3.82
C VAL A 58 -0.44 -18.90 -3.47
N THR A 59 -0.20 -19.70 -4.48
CA THR A 59 0.19 -21.10 -4.36
C THR A 59 1.46 -21.38 -5.16
N ASP A 60 2.17 -22.41 -4.78
CA ASP A 60 3.31 -22.92 -5.51
C ASP A 60 2.98 -24.28 -6.11
N ASN A 61 3.21 -24.46 -7.42
CA ASN A 61 2.90 -25.69 -8.12
C ASN A 61 3.90 -26.82 -7.84
N LYS A 62 5.13 -26.50 -7.44
CA LYS A 62 6.17 -27.51 -7.13
C LYS A 62 6.14 -27.97 -5.67
N PHE A 63 5.86 -27.06 -4.75
CA PHE A 63 5.77 -27.37 -3.33
C PHE A 63 4.45 -28.06 -2.94
N ALA A 64 3.57 -28.27 -3.92
CA ALA A 64 2.24 -28.88 -3.71
C ALA A 64 1.50 -28.23 -2.54
N THR A 65 1.46 -26.90 -2.54
CA THR A 65 0.79 -26.14 -1.50
C THR A 65 -0.71 -26.45 -1.45
N LYS A 66 -1.23 -26.61 -0.25
CA LYS A 66 -2.67 -26.81 -0.01
C LYS A 66 -3.28 -25.50 0.47
N GLY A 67 -3.66 -24.62 -0.46
CA GLY A 67 -4.20 -23.30 -0.18
C GLY A 67 -3.13 -22.20 -0.20
N SER A 68 -3.58 -20.96 -0.05
CA SER A 68 -2.74 -19.77 -0.13
C SER A 68 -1.68 -19.73 0.98
N MET A 69 -0.46 -19.35 0.60
CA MET A 69 0.63 -19.07 1.54
C MET A 69 0.51 -17.70 2.20
N TYR A 70 -0.23 -16.77 1.59
CA TYR A 70 -0.55 -15.49 2.21
C TYR A 70 -1.89 -15.58 2.92
N LYS A 71 -1.94 -15.05 4.13
CA LYS A 71 -3.18 -14.99 4.91
C LYS A 71 -4.05 -13.83 4.48
N ASP A 72 -5.36 -13.94 4.70
CA ASP A 72 -6.28 -12.81 4.60
C ASP A 72 -5.78 -11.66 5.49
N ARG A 73 -5.86 -10.45 4.95
CA ARG A 73 -5.45 -9.23 5.65
C ARG A 73 -6.58 -8.23 5.71
N THR A 74 -6.55 -7.39 6.72
CA THR A 74 -7.49 -6.28 6.87
C THR A 74 -6.70 -4.99 7.10
N ALA A 75 -7.23 -3.90 6.57
CA ALA A 75 -6.67 -2.58 6.81
C ALA A 75 -7.79 -1.61 7.17
N THR A 76 -7.55 -0.80 8.18
CA THR A 76 -8.41 0.32 8.56
C THR A 76 -7.66 1.61 8.28
N THR A 77 -8.35 2.59 7.69
CA THR A 77 -7.81 3.94 7.50
C THR A 77 -8.80 4.94 8.07
N ALA A 78 -8.31 5.84 8.90
CA ALA A 78 -9.06 6.98 9.40
C ALA A 78 -8.40 8.27 8.89
N THR A 79 -9.21 9.22 8.41
CA THR A 79 -8.72 10.53 7.98
C THR A 79 -9.57 11.63 8.57
N PHE A 80 -8.91 12.74 8.84
CA PHE A 80 -9.54 13.98 9.28
C PHE A 80 -8.87 15.15 8.57
N LYS A 81 -9.67 16.08 8.04
CA LYS A 81 -9.18 17.31 7.42
C LYS A 81 -9.99 18.47 7.93
N THR A 82 -9.32 19.55 8.28
CA THR A 82 -9.94 20.81 8.70
C THR A 82 -9.36 21.99 7.93
N GLN A 83 -10.24 22.94 7.58
CA GLN A 83 -9.87 24.18 6.97
C GLN A 83 -9.54 25.19 8.10
N ILE A 84 -8.28 25.64 8.13
CA ILE A 84 -7.81 26.60 9.15
C ILE A 84 -8.06 28.04 8.70
N SER A 85 -7.91 28.30 7.40
CA SER A 85 -8.20 29.58 6.76
C SER A 85 -8.57 29.35 5.28
N ASP A 86 -8.92 30.41 4.56
CA ASP A 86 -9.26 30.33 3.12
C ASP A 86 -8.15 29.68 2.28
N LYS A 87 -6.90 29.70 2.77
CA LYS A 87 -5.72 29.18 2.03
C LYS A 87 -5.04 28.00 2.71
N ILE A 88 -5.36 27.68 3.97
CA ILE A 88 -4.64 26.68 4.73
C ILE A 88 -5.59 25.60 5.22
N SER A 89 -5.28 24.37 4.90
CA SER A 89 -5.92 23.21 5.52
C SER A 89 -4.89 22.26 6.13
N VAL A 90 -5.32 21.53 7.16
CA VAL A 90 -4.52 20.53 7.87
C VAL A 90 -5.27 19.21 7.85
N GLY A 91 -4.56 18.13 7.58
CA GLY A 91 -5.08 16.78 7.54
C GLY A 91 -4.28 15.82 8.41
N PHE A 92 -5.00 14.90 9.02
CA PHE A 92 -4.46 13.80 9.80
C PHE A 92 -4.95 12.48 9.20
N ALA A 93 -4.07 11.48 9.13
CA ALA A 93 -4.41 10.13 8.73
C ALA A 93 -3.76 9.10 9.63
N SER A 94 -4.51 8.02 9.92
CA SER A 94 -4.01 6.81 10.55
C SER A 94 -4.33 5.63 9.63
N TYR A 95 -3.32 4.84 9.26
CA TYR A 95 -3.49 3.77 8.29
C TYR A 95 -2.37 2.72 8.38
N LYS A 96 -2.64 1.51 7.91
CA LYS A 96 -1.64 0.46 7.76
C LYS A 96 -0.88 0.69 6.44
N SER A 97 0.38 1.09 6.50
CA SER A 97 1.18 1.36 5.30
C SER A 97 1.71 0.10 4.65
N ALA A 98 2.14 -0.87 5.46
CA ALA A 98 2.71 -2.10 4.93
C ALA A 98 2.42 -3.30 5.82
N GLU A 99 2.32 -4.47 5.22
CA GLU A 99 2.17 -5.73 5.91
C GLU A 99 2.63 -6.87 5.01
N ILE A 100 3.34 -7.82 5.60
CA ILE A 100 3.59 -9.12 5.00
C ILE A 100 3.22 -10.21 6.02
N GLN A 101 2.35 -11.11 5.62
CA GLN A 101 1.95 -12.29 6.39
C GLN A 101 2.02 -13.51 5.48
N LEU A 102 3.20 -14.10 5.43
CA LEU A 102 3.52 -15.25 4.60
C LEU A 102 3.78 -16.46 5.51
N ASP A 103 3.21 -17.60 5.16
CA ASP A 103 3.29 -18.81 5.97
C ASP A 103 3.33 -20.06 5.06
N TYR A 104 4.46 -20.72 5.02
CA TYR A 104 4.66 -21.94 4.23
C TYR A 104 4.16 -23.22 4.91
N THR A 105 3.37 -23.15 5.98
CA THR A 105 2.75 -24.35 6.58
C THR A 105 1.88 -25.11 5.60
N THR A 106 1.32 -24.44 4.60
CA THR A 106 0.58 -25.07 3.48
C THR A 106 1.48 -25.93 2.58
N ALA A 107 2.80 -25.72 2.62
CA ALA A 107 3.83 -26.48 1.91
C ALA A 107 4.60 -27.42 2.85
N SER A 108 4.03 -27.79 3.99
CA SER A 108 4.71 -28.53 5.08
C SER A 108 5.33 -29.85 4.66
N VAL A 109 4.72 -30.56 3.70
CA VAL A 109 5.26 -31.85 3.19
C VAL A 109 6.66 -31.66 2.58
N TYR A 110 6.86 -30.58 1.84
CA TYR A 110 8.12 -30.29 1.20
C TYR A 110 9.23 -29.96 2.22
N PHE A 111 8.96 -29.04 3.14
CA PHE A 111 9.95 -28.64 4.16
C PHE A 111 10.25 -29.77 5.14
N SER A 112 9.26 -30.60 5.49
CA SER A 112 9.46 -31.79 6.32
C SER A 112 10.34 -32.84 5.65
N ALA A 113 10.17 -33.06 4.34
CA ALA A 113 11.03 -33.99 3.57
C ALA A 113 12.49 -33.51 3.54
N ALA A 114 12.73 -32.21 3.55
CA ALA A 114 14.05 -31.61 3.65
C ALA A 114 14.56 -31.47 5.10
N SER A 115 13.81 -31.93 6.11
CA SER A 115 14.11 -31.76 7.55
C SER A 115 14.27 -30.29 7.95
N LEU A 116 13.57 -29.39 7.27
CA LEU A 116 13.59 -27.95 7.50
C LEU A 116 12.28 -27.49 8.17
N PRO A 117 12.33 -26.52 9.08
CA PRO A 117 11.12 -25.90 9.59
C PRO A 117 10.44 -25.06 8.50
N ASN A 118 9.11 -25.01 8.53
CA ASN A 118 8.35 -24.18 7.60
C ASN A 118 8.72 -22.71 7.77
N PRO A 119 9.13 -22.01 6.70
CA PRO A 119 9.38 -20.58 6.77
C PRO A 119 8.06 -19.83 6.94
N TYR A 120 8.11 -18.75 7.68
CA TYR A 120 7.02 -17.77 7.76
C TYR A 120 7.61 -16.40 8.09
N VAL A 121 6.90 -15.35 7.72
CA VAL A 121 7.19 -13.98 8.11
C VAL A 121 5.91 -13.24 8.43
N ASN A 122 5.96 -12.45 9.48
CA ASN A 122 4.92 -11.53 9.88
C ASN A 122 5.59 -10.19 10.19
N LEU A 123 5.29 -9.17 9.41
CA LEU A 123 5.75 -7.79 9.63
C LEU A 123 4.58 -6.88 9.34
N THR A 124 4.30 -5.95 10.24
CA THR A 124 3.27 -4.92 10.10
C THR A 124 3.88 -3.55 10.34
N ILE A 125 3.53 -2.58 9.53
CA ILE A 125 3.93 -1.17 9.68
C ILE A 125 2.67 -0.30 9.61
N ASP A 126 2.33 0.30 10.74
CA ASP A 126 1.25 1.27 10.86
C ASP A 126 1.81 2.69 10.80
N SER A 127 1.05 3.62 10.22
CA SER A 127 1.49 4.99 10.01
C SER A 127 0.45 6.01 10.46
N LEU A 128 0.97 7.09 11.02
CA LEU A 128 0.28 8.35 11.27
C LEU A 128 0.86 9.40 10.33
N ALA A 129 0.01 10.19 9.69
CA ALA A 129 0.46 11.31 8.85
C ALA A 129 -0.21 12.61 9.30
N LEU A 130 0.58 13.67 9.36
CA LEU A 130 0.12 15.04 9.55
C LEU A 130 0.55 15.85 8.34
N LEU A 131 -0.42 16.35 7.57
CA LEU A 131 -0.21 17.09 6.34
C LEU A 131 -0.80 18.49 6.46
N GLY A 132 -0.11 19.47 5.89
CA GLY A 132 -0.62 20.80 5.63
C GLY A 132 -0.73 21.03 4.11
N ARG A 133 -1.78 21.71 3.65
CA ARG A 133 -1.92 22.21 2.28
C ARG A 133 -2.05 23.74 2.34
N TYR A 134 -1.25 24.41 1.51
CA TYR A 134 -1.29 25.85 1.34
C TYR A 134 -1.66 26.20 -0.11
N GLU A 135 -2.73 26.93 -0.32
CA GLU A 135 -3.19 27.43 -1.60
C GLU A 135 -2.42 28.69 -2.00
N VAL A 136 -1.41 28.50 -2.87
CA VAL A 136 -0.57 29.59 -3.40
C VAL A 136 -1.41 30.52 -4.28
N SER A 137 -2.29 29.92 -5.09
CA SER A 137 -3.25 30.63 -5.95
C SER A 137 -4.55 29.81 -6.06
N GLU A 138 -5.53 30.30 -6.82
CA GLU A 138 -6.78 29.57 -7.08
C GLU A 138 -6.57 28.20 -7.77
N SER A 139 -5.43 28.02 -8.45
CA SER A 139 -5.14 26.81 -9.20
C SER A 139 -3.94 26.02 -8.66
N LEU A 140 -3.10 26.61 -7.81
CA LEU A 140 -1.86 25.99 -7.36
C LEU A 140 -1.82 25.87 -5.86
N SER A 141 -1.53 24.68 -5.36
CA SER A 141 -1.27 24.46 -3.93
C SER A 141 -0.03 23.60 -3.71
N VAL A 142 0.54 23.76 -2.51
CA VAL A 142 1.65 22.94 -2.02
C VAL A 142 1.18 22.12 -0.82
N ILE A 143 1.71 20.90 -0.70
CA ILE A 143 1.45 20.00 0.42
C ILE A 143 2.76 19.72 1.10
N GLY A 144 2.78 19.72 2.42
CA GLY A 144 3.95 19.37 3.20
C GLY A 144 3.54 18.72 4.51
N GLY A 145 4.40 17.85 5.04
CA GLY A 145 4.09 17.23 6.32
C GLY A 145 5.06 16.13 6.72
N LEU A 146 4.63 15.39 7.73
CA LEU A 146 5.38 14.30 8.33
C LEU A 146 4.53 13.03 8.35
N LYS A 147 5.18 11.90 8.11
CA LYS A 147 4.66 10.57 8.33
C LYS A 147 5.48 9.89 9.42
N TYR A 148 4.83 9.40 10.46
CA TYR A 148 5.43 8.63 11.55
C TYR A 148 4.97 7.19 11.43
N SER A 149 5.89 6.27 11.23
CA SER A 149 5.59 4.87 11.00
C SER A 149 6.21 4.02 12.10
N THR A 150 5.44 3.04 12.58
CA THR A 150 5.84 2.08 13.62
C THR A 150 5.72 0.68 13.05
N GLY A 151 6.80 -0.06 13.13
CA GLY A 151 6.89 -1.43 12.61
C GLY A 151 7.27 -2.43 13.68
N SER A 152 6.73 -3.64 13.57
CA SER A 152 7.13 -4.79 14.38
C SER A 152 6.85 -6.09 13.64
N GLY A 153 7.50 -7.19 14.05
CA GLY A 153 7.26 -8.47 13.40
C GLY A 153 8.21 -9.57 13.85
N GLY A 154 8.30 -10.58 13.00
CA GLY A 154 9.16 -11.72 13.23
C GLY A 154 8.94 -12.82 12.21
N GLY A 155 9.57 -13.96 12.42
CA GLY A 155 9.40 -15.09 11.53
C GLY A 155 10.48 -16.13 11.67
N ASN A 156 10.37 -17.18 10.87
CA ASN A 156 11.39 -18.16 10.61
C ASN A 156 11.77 -18.09 9.13
N VAL A 157 12.94 -17.58 8.84
CA VAL A 157 13.35 -17.26 7.46
C VAL A 157 14.46 -18.17 6.93
N LEU A 158 14.61 -19.36 7.51
CA LEU A 158 15.61 -20.37 7.15
C LEU A 158 17.06 -19.83 7.08
N ASN A 159 17.93 -20.49 7.85
CA ASN A 159 19.39 -20.46 7.71
C ASN A 159 20.18 -19.18 8.06
N ALA A 160 19.56 -18.05 8.49
CA ALA A 160 20.40 -16.96 8.96
C ALA A 160 19.59 -15.80 9.57
N PRO A 161 19.59 -15.63 10.87
CA PRO A 161 20.03 -16.57 11.89
C PRO A 161 19.06 -17.75 12.04
N PRO A 162 19.50 -18.91 12.52
CA PRO A 162 18.61 -20.05 12.75
C PRO A 162 17.60 -19.74 13.85
N GLY A 163 16.43 -20.40 13.77
CA GLY A 163 15.36 -20.32 14.77
C GLY A 163 14.30 -19.26 14.46
N VAL A 164 13.45 -19.03 15.45
CA VAL A 164 12.34 -18.06 15.36
C VAL A 164 12.83 -16.68 15.78
N ILE A 165 12.77 -15.75 14.86
CA ILE A 165 13.17 -14.35 15.06
C ILE A 165 11.97 -13.54 15.56
N ALA A 166 12.19 -12.76 16.61
CA ALA A 166 11.30 -11.70 17.05
C ALA A 166 11.99 -10.35 16.82
N ALA A 167 11.35 -9.49 16.06
CA ALA A 167 11.75 -8.10 15.85
C ALA A 167 10.80 -7.20 16.64
N GLY A 168 11.34 -6.50 17.62
CA GLY A 168 10.61 -5.58 18.48
C GLY A 168 10.09 -4.37 17.71
N GLU A 169 9.30 -3.56 18.37
CA GLU A 169 8.79 -2.32 17.81
C GLU A 169 9.91 -1.30 17.59
N ASP A 170 9.92 -0.66 16.44
CA ASP A 170 10.71 0.54 16.15
C ASP A 170 9.89 1.52 15.32
N SER A 171 10.22 2.80 15.42
CA SER A 171 9.47 3.88 14.82
C SER A 171 10.36 4.87 14.07
N LYS A 172 9.88 5.40 12.96
CA LYS A 172 10.61 6.38 12.15
C LYS A 172 9.70 7.46 11.61
N ALA A 173 10.17 8.71 11.69
CA ALA A 173 9.54 9.82 10.98
C ALA A 173 10.13 9.95 9.57
N GLY A 174 9.30 10.35 8.60
CA GLY A 174 9.68 10.67 7.24
C GLY A 174 8.95 11.91 6.72
N GLY A 175 9.62 12.71 5.90
CA GLY A 175 9.03 13.90 5.28
C GLY A 175 8.10 13.56 4.13
N VAL A 176 7.11 14.41 3.93
CA VAL A 176 6.19 14.40 2.78
C VAL A 176 6.19 15.80 2.16
N ILE A 177 6.32 15.87 0.84
CA ILE A 177 6.18 17.12 0.09
C ILE A 177 5.42 16.86 -1.20
N GLY A 178 4.60 17.83 -1.62
CA GLY A 178 3.82 17.69 -2.84
C GLY A 178 3.37 19.03 -3.38
N VAL A 179 2.88 18.98 -4.61
CA VAL A 179 2.29 20.11 -5.32
C VAL A 179 1.03 19.64 -6.03
N SER A 180 0.01 20.51 -6.13
CA SER A 180 -1.16 20.22 -6.95
C SER A 180 -1.55 21.41 -7.80
N TYR A 181 -2.08 21.09 -8.98
CA TYR A 181 -2.73 22.02 -9.89
C TYR A 181 -4.21 21.64 -10.05
N GLU A 182 -5.09 22.61 -9.93
CA GLU A 182 -6.53 22.42 -10.02
C GLU A 182 -7.18 23.43 -10.99
N ASN A 183 -8.10 22.94 -11.81
CA ASN A 183 -9.02 23.78 -12.59
C ASN A 183 -10.45 23.29 -12.35
N PRO A 184 -11.21 23.98 -11.47
CA PRO A 184 -12.57 23.57 -11.12
C PRO A 184 -13.56 23.57 -12.28
N GLU A 185 -13.33 24.37 -13.35
CA GLU A 185 -14.25 24.46 -14.49
C GLU A 185 -14.40 23.14 -15.24
N ILE A 186 -13.36 22.33 -15.26
CA ILE A 186 -13.33 21.02 -15.90
C ILE A 186 -13.06 19.87 -14.91
N ALA A 187 -13.23 20.12 -13.61
CA ALA A 187 -12.90 19.19 -12.53
C ALA A 187 -11.47 18.60 -12.63
N LEU A 188 -10.54 19.36 -13.24
CA LEU A 188 -9.16 18.93 -13.36
C LEU A 188 -8.44 19.09 -12.03
N ARG A 189 -7.74 18.05 -11.62
CA ARG A 189 -6.74 18.08 -10.58
C ARG A 189 -5.59 17.17 -10.97
N ILE A 190 -4.36 17.65 -10.80
CA ILE A 190 -3.14 16.86 -10.90
C ILE A 190 -2.34 17.16 -9.65
N SER A 191 -1.96 16.13 -8.92
CA SER A 191 -1.11 16.27 -7.73
C SER A 191 0.07 15.32 -7.79
N GLY A 192 1.25 15.83 -7.43
CA GLY A 192 2.48 15.04 -7.30
C GLY A 192 2.94 15.08 -5.84
N VAL A 193 3.18 13.92 -5.23
CA VAL A 193 3.60 13.80 -3.84
C VAL A 193 4.79 12.86 -3.72
N TYR A 194 5.83 13.32 -3.05
CA TYR A 194 7.00 12.55 -2.66
C TYR A 194 6.93 12.20 -1.18
N GLN A 195 7.30 10.98 -0.83
CA GLN A 195 7.49 10.50 0.54
C GLN A 195 8.93 10.02 0.71
N ALA A 196 9.57 10.45 1.79
CA ALA A 196 10.92 10.01 2.12
C ALA A 196 10.94 8.56 2.63
N LYS A 197 12.04 7.87 2.37
CA LYS A 197 12.33 6.54 2.92
C LYS A 197 12.31 6.58 4.46
N GLN A 198 11.80 5.52 5.07
CA GLN A 198 11.82 5.33 6.52
C GLN A 198 12.44 3.97 6.83
N GLU A 199 13.67 3.97 7.34
CA GLU A 199 14.37 2.76 7.76
C GLU A 199 14.21 2.57 9.27
N MET A 200 13.75 1.40 9.69
CA MET A 200 13.55 0.99 11.07
C MET A 200 14.58 -0.07 11.45
N MET A 201 15.09 0.02 12.68
CA MET A 201 16.10 -0.88 13.25
C MET A 201 15.54 -1.52 14.52
N HIS A 202 14.89 -2.64 14.34
CA HIS A 202 14.20 -3.36 15.41
C HIS A 202 15.17 -4.08 16.32
N SER A 203 15.09 -3.87 17.63
CA SER A 203 15.77 -4.77 18.59
C SER A 203 15.29 -6.19 18.34
N SER A 204 16.19 -7.16 18.22
CA SER A 204 15.78 -8.50 17.84
C SER A 204 16.42 -9.61 18.65
N SER A 205 15.75 -10.75 18.67
CA SER A 205 16.23 -11.98 19.27
C SER A 205 15.81 -13.16 18.41
N THR A 206 16.56 -14.26 18.52
CA THR A 206 16.13 -15.56 17.99
C THR A 206 15.91 -16.55 19.11
N THR A 207 14.96 -17.47 18.92
CA THR A 207 14.81 -18.65 19.79
C THR A 207 15.34 -19.85 19.03
N TYR A 208 16.47 -20.39 19.48
CA TYR A 208 17.14 -21.53 18.87
C TYR A 208 17.42 -22.59 19.91
N SER A 209 17.07 -23.85 19.64
CA SER A 209 17.20 -24.98 20.59
C SER A 209 16.61 -24.67 21.97
N GLY A 210 15.47 -23.98 22.03
CA GLY A 210 14.80 -23.62 23.27
C GLY A 210 15.40 -22.42 24.03
N SER A 211 16.52 -21.87 23.58
CA SER A 211 17.18 -20.71 24.21
C SER A 211 16.93 -19.44 23.43
N LYS A 212 16.60 -18.36 24.15
CA LYS A 212 16.48 -17.02 23.57
C LYS A 212 17.85 -16.36 23.51
N ILE A 213 18.26 -15.97 22.31
CA ILE A 213 19.55 -15.35 22.02
C ILE A 213 19.28 -13.95 21.47
N ALA A 214 19.86 -12.92 22.09
CA ALA A 214 19.79 -11.56 21.58
C ALA A 214 20.56 -11.46 20.25
N LEU A 215 19.94 -10.83 19.26
CA LEU A 215 20.57 -10.42 18.02
C LEU A 215 20.89 -8.93 18.08
N LYS A 216 21.75 -8.44 17.18
CA LYS A 216 22.03 -7.01 17.12
C LYS A 216 20.77 -6.23 16.76
N ASP A 217 20.28 -6.42 15.53
CA ASP A 217 19.09 -5.75 15.01
C ASP A 217 18.48 -6.54 13.86
N THR A 218 17.19 -6.25 13.57
CA THR A 218 16.53 -6.54 12.30
C THR A 218 16.22 -5.23 11.62
N LYS A 219 16.51 -5.12 10.35
CA LYS A 219 16.18 -3.93 9.54
C LYS A 219 14.94 -4.18 8.72
N SER A 220 14.05 -3.18 8.68
CA SER A 220 12.97 -3.09 7.71
C SER A 220 12.87 -1.66 7.21
N ALA A 221 12.26 -1.43 6.05
CA ALA A 221 12.07 -0.08 5.56
C ALA A 221 10.79 0.07 4.74
N LEU A 222 10.19 1.25 4.84
CA LEU A 222 9.28 1.76 3.82
C LEU A 222 10.10 2.52 2.78
N PRO A 223 9.92 2.27 1.48
CA PRO A 223 10.69 2.91 0.43
C PRO A 223 10.38 4.41 0.33
N ALA A 224 11.30 5.16 -0.24
CA ALA A 224 10.94 6.43 -0.83
C ALA A 224 9.96 6.18 -1.98
N SER A 225 8.97 7.05 -2.15
CA SER A 225 7.99 6.89 -3.20
C SER A 225 7.54 8.23 -3.77
N PHE A 226 7.08 8.16 -5.03
CA PHE A 226 6.52 9.29 -5.75
C PHE A 226 5.17 8.89 -6.34
N THR A 227 4.14 9.68 -6.07
CA THR A 227 2.77 9.44 -6.56
C THR A 227 2.32 10.65 -7.36
N ILE A 228 1.81 10.42 -8.56
CA ILE A 228 1.04 11.40 -9.34
C ILE A 228 -0.40 10.91 -9.38
N ASP A 229 -1.32 11.70 -8.85
CA ASP A 229 -2.76 11.47 -9.00
C ASP A 229 -3.32 12.50 -9.96
N PHE A 230 -4.25 12.10 -10.82
CA PHE A 230 -4.93 12.99 -11.73
C PHE A 230 -6.43 12.67 -11.83
N GLN A 231 -7.20 13.67 -12.11
CA GLN A 231 -8.60 13.56 -12.51
C GLN A 231 -8.99 14.68 -13.46
N SER A 232 -9.99 14.45 -14.31
CA SER A 232 -10.58 15.47 -15.18
C SER A 232 -12.00 15.08 -15.58
N GLY A 233 -12.91 16.06 -15.65
CA GLY A 233 -14.21 15.91 -16.28
C GLY A 233 -14.03 15.76 -17.79
N ILE A 234 -14.50 14.65 -18.37
CA ILE A 234 -14.37 14.36 -19.81
C ILE A 234 -15.72 14.47 -20.56
N ALA A 235 -16.82 14.45 -19.82
CA ALA A 235 -18.17 14.69 -20.30
C ALA A 235 -19.06 15.08 -19.12
N ALA A 236 -20.31 15.48 -19.39
CA ALA A 236 -21.29 15.73 -18.35
C ALA A 236 -21.39 14.49 -17.43
N ASP A 237 -21.32 14.72 -16.11
CA ASP A 237 -21.39 13.69 -15.07
C ASP A 237 -20.36 12.54 -15.21
N THR A 238 -19.27 12.75 -15.96
CA THR A 238 -18.27 11.71 -16.22
C THR A 238 -16.87 12.24 -15.92
N LEU A 239 -16.16 11.53 -15.04
CA LEU A 239 -14.80 11.84 -14.59
C LEU A 239 -13.85 10.75 -15.06
N LEU A 240 -12.75 11.12 -15.70
CA LEU A 240 -11.56 10.30 -15.86
C LEU A 240 -10.66 10.53 -14.65
N PHE A 241 -10.10 9.48 -14.09
CA PHE A 241 -9.15 9.59 -12.99
C PHE A 241 -8.08 8.50 -13.07
N GLY A 242 -6.97 8.72 -12.39
CA GLY A 242 -5.92 7.71 -12.34
C GLY A 242 -4.76 8.11 -11.46
N SER A 243 -3.79 7.21 -11.36
CA SER A 243 -2.56 7.45 -10.64
C SER A 243 -1.37 6.72 -11.25
N ILE A 244 -0.19 7.31 -11.06
CA ILE A 244 1.11 6.70 -11.30
C ILE A 244 1.83 6.70 -9.95
N HIS A 245 2.27 5.53 -9.50
CA HIS A 245 3.01 5.40 -8.26
C HIS A 245 4.32 4.66 -8.48
N ARG A 246 5.43 5.30 -8.14
CA ARG A 246 6.78 4.71 -8.15
C ARG A 246 7.24 4.51 -6.71
N ALA A 247 7.60 3.28 -6.34
CA ALA A 247 8.19 2.95 -5.04
C ALA A 247 9.58 2.33 -5.24
N LEU A 248 10.58 2.85 -4.49
CA LEU A 248 11.99 2.47 -4.61
C LEU A 248 12.31 1.31 -3.65
N TRP A 249 11.72 0.15 -3.91
CA TRP A 249 11.85 -1.03 -3.07
C TRP A 249 13.25 -1.65 -3.08
N SER A 250 14.06 -1.38 -4.12
CA SER A 250 15.46 -1.83 -4.19
C SER A 250 16.32 -1.30 -3.05
N ASP A 251 15.89 -0.22 -2.39
CA ASP A 251 16.55 0.39 -1.23
C ASP A 251 15.85 0.06 0.10
N ALA A 252 14.80 -0.77 0.11
CA ALA A 252 13.92 -0.99 1.26
C ALA A 252 13.72 -2.48 1.56
N HIS A 253 14.78 -3.16 1.94
CA HIS A 253 14.78 -4.59 2.20
C HIS A 253 14.59 -4.94 3.67
N ILE A 254 14.14 -6.19 3.93
CA ILE A 254 14.22 -6.82 5.25
C ILE A 254 15.56 -7.52 5.37
N SER A 255 16.31 -7.23 6.44
CA SER A 255 17.61 -7.83 6.71
C SER A 255 17.75 -8.19 8.19
N PHE A 256 18.29 -9.36 8.47
CA PHE A 256 18.55 -9.85 9.82
C PHE A 256 20.04 -9.88 10.11
N TRP A 257 20.41 -9.54 11.35
CA TRP A 257 21.77 -9.77 11.82
C TRP A 257 22.03 -11.27 12.00
N SER A 258 23.08 -11.78 11.38
CA SER A 258 23.48 -13.18 11.43
C SER A 258 24.81 -13.31 12.21
N PRO A 259 24.77 -13.62 13.53
CA PRO A 259 25.97 -13.69 14.36
C PRO A 259 26.81 -14.91 14.06
N SER A 260 28.15 -14.79 14.14
CA SER A 260 29.06 -15.89 13.95
C SER A 260 28.92 -16.99 15.03
N SER A 261 28.48 -16.65 16.23
CA SER A 261 28.17 -17.60 17.30
C SER A 261 27.06 -18.60 16.96
N LEU A 262 26.26 -18.32 15.95
CA LEU A 262 25.21 -19.20 15.40
C LEU A 262 25.54 -19.71 13.99
N GLY A 263 26.83 -19.70 13.62
CA GLY A 263 27.28 -20.12 12.28
C GLY A 263 27.05 -19.09 11.17
N GLY A 264 26.73 -17.85 11.52
CA GLY A 264 26.50 -16.78 10.56
C GLY A 264 27.76 -16.03 10.16
N THR A 265 27.59 -15.02 9.33
CA THR A 265 28.65 -14.18 8.72
C THR A 265 29.10 -13.02 9.59
N ASN A 266 28.51 -12.82 10.77
CA ASN A 266 28.65 -11.64 11.63
C ASN A 266 28.31 -10.34 10.91
N GLY A 267 27.25 -10.36 10.11
CA GLY A 267 26.74 -9.27 9.29
C GLY A 267 25.24 -9.33 9.06
N TYR A 268 24.71 -8.33 8.37
CA TYR A 268 23.32 -8.35 7.92
C TYR A 268 23.16 -9.27 6.71
N VAL A 269 22.14 -10.10 6.74
CA VAL A 269 21.72 -10.95 5.63
C VAL A 269 20.36 -10.44 5.14
N GLN A 270 20.35 -9.96 3.90
CA GLN A 270 19.13 -9.52 3.22
C GLN A 270 18.24 -10.73 2.90
N LYS A 271 16.97 -10.61 3.18
CA LYS A 271 15.97 -11.69 3.02
C LYS A 271 14.92 -11.40 1.94
N THR A 272 14.81 -10.18 1.47
CA THR A 272 13.91 -9.81 0.38
C THR A 272 14.71 -9.37 -0.83
N THR A 273 14.20 -9.68 -2.02
CA THR A 273 14.80 -9.32 -3.30
C THR A 273 13.86 -8.40 -4.09
N TRP A 274 13.21 -7.48 -3.37
CA TRP A 274 12.29 -6.54 -4.00
C TRP A 274 13.03 -5.59 -4.93
N THR A 275 12.36 -5.28 -6.02
CA THR A 275 12.82 -4.31 -7.03
C THR A 275 11.89 -3.11 -7.04
N ASP A 276 12.34 -2.02 -7.61
CA ASP A 276 11.53 -0.82 -7.77
C ASP A 276 10.28 -1.11 -8.59
N THR A 277 9.14 -0.64 -8.09
CA THR A 277 7.85 -0.84 -8.77
C THR A 277 7.31 0.44 -9.37
N THR A 278 6.58 0.30 -10.46
CA THR A 278 5.76 1.37 -11.03
C THR A 278 4.35 0.83 -11.26
N SER A 279 3.42 1.35 -10.47
CA SER A 279 2.01 0.95 -10.56
C SER A 279 1.21 2.06 -11.24
N LEU A 280 0.31 1.67 -12.11
CA LEU A 280 -0.59 2.51 -12.86
C LEU A 280 -2.03 2.20 -12.50
N SER A 281 -2.86 3.22 -12.41
CA SER A 281 -4.32 3.06 -12.31
C SER A 281 -4.98 4.05 -13.27
N LEU A 282 -6.00 3.59 -14.00
CA LEU A 282 -6.81 4.42 -14.87
C LEU A 282 -8.27 4.01 -14.75
N GLY A 283 -9.14 4.97 -14.47
CA GLY A 283 -10.54 4.69 -14.23
C GLY A 283 -11.48 5.78 -14.74
N VAL A 284 -12.73 5.41 -14.84
CA VAL A 284 -13.84 6.28 -15.19
C VAL A 284 -14.92 6.20 -14.12
N GLY A 285 -15.40 7.35 -13.69
CA GLY A 285 -16.53 7.49 -12.78
C GLY A 285 -17.72 8.17 -13.48
N ARG A 286 -18.92 7.71 -13.16
CA ARG A 286 -20.17 8.26 -13.68
C ARG A 286 -21.13 8.60 -12.55
N LYS A 287 -21.57 9.85 -12.49
CA LYS A 287 -22.69 10.27 -11.64
C LYS A 287 -23.99 9.82 -12.31
N LEU A 288 -24.76 8.98 -11.63
CA LEU A 288 -26.04 8.45 -12.11
C LEU A 288 -27.21 9.32 -11.63
N SER A 289 -27.06 9.94 -10.47
CA SER A 289 -28.00 10.88 -9.86
C SER A 289 -27.28 11.74 -8.83
N ASP A 290 -27.98 12.66 -8.16
CA ASP A 290 -27.37 13.45 -7.07
C ASP A 290 -26.90 12.60 -5.89
N LYS A 291 -27.41 11.38 -5.77
CA LYS A 291 -27.06 10.45 -4.67
C LYS A 291 -26.14 9.34 -5.10
N TRP A 292 -26.18 8.88 -6.34
CA TRP A 292 -25.47 7.68 -6.79
C TRP A 292 -24.40 7.99 -7.83
N SER A 293 -23.23 7.41 -7.62
CA SER A 293 -22.15 7.35 -8.62
C SER A 293 -21.56 5.96 -8.65
N ILE A 294 -21.08 5.56 -9.83
CA ILE A 294 -20.37 4.29 -10.05
C ILE A 294 -19.02 4.57 -10.68
N SER A 295 -18.09 3.64 -10.55
CA SER A 295 -16.78 3.73 -11.18
C SER A 295 -16.23 2.36 -11.54
N THR A 296 -15.34 2.37 -12.52
CA THR A 296 -14.45 1.26 -12.82
C THR A 296 -13.04 1.77 -13.03
N ALA A 297 -12.04 0.97 -12.64
CA ALA A 297 -10.64 1.28 -12.88
C ALA A 297 -9.86 0.01 -13.24
N LEU A 298 -8.88 0.17 -14.11
CA LEU A 298 -7.86 -0.83 -14.40
C LEU A 298 -6.60 -0.50 -13.59
N ASN A 299 -5.96 -1.53 -13.06
CA ASN A 299 -4.74 -1.42 -12.29
C ASN A 299 -3.66 -2.29 -12.94
N TYR A 300 -2.46 -1.77 -13.02
CA TYR A 300 -1.33 -2.47 -13.61
C TYR A 300 -0.04 -2.14 -12.86
N GLU A 301 0.79 -3.15 -12.62
CA GLU A 301 2.16 -3.02 -12.18
C GLU A 301 3.02 -3.92 -13.05
N ALA A 302 4.06 -3.35 -13.66
CA ALA A 302 4.93 -4.10 -14.53
C ALA A 302 5.76 -5.13 -13.74
N PRO A 303 5.95 -6.35 -14.25
CA PRO A 303 6.86 -7.30 -13.64
C PRO A 303 8.30 -6.78 -13.68
N SER A 304 9.11 -7.20 -12.72
CA SER A 304 10.51 -6.77 -12.60
C SER A 304 11.46 -7.56 -13.50
N GLU A 305 11.01 -8.68 -14.05
CA GLU A 305 11.82 -9.65 -14.82
C GLU A 305 13.03 -10.24 -14.06
N ALA A 306 13.23 -9.85 -12.80
CA ALA A 306 14.32 -10.34 -11.98
C ALA A 306 14.02 -11.74 -11.46
N ALA A 307 14.95 -12.67 -11.66
CA ALA A 307 14.90 -13.98 -11.00
C ALA A 307 14.88 -13.79 -9.47
N GLY A 308 13.89 -14.35 -8.80
CA GLY A 308 13.77 -14.27 -7.35
C GLY A 308 14.66 -15.28 -6.66
N THR A 309 15.36 -14.85 -5.60
CA THR A 309 16.09 -15.77 -4.71
C THR A 309 15.45 -15.84 -3.32
N SER A 310 14.41 -15.05 -3.09
CA SER A 310 13.74 -14.93 -1.79
C SER A 310 12.37 -15.58 -1.80
N LEU A 311 12.16 -16.51 -0.91
CA LEU A 311 10.85 -17.09 -0.59
C LEU A 311 9.86 -16.05 0.01
N LEU A 312 10.32 -14.83 0.28
CA LEU A 312 9.47 -13.72 0.74
C LEU A 312 8.98 -12.80 -0.40
N SER A 313 9.36 -13.11 -1.65
CA SER A 313 9.00 -12.34 -2.86
C SER A 313 8.51 -13.30 -3.93
N THR A 314 7.29 -13.77 -3.81
CA THR A 314 6.73 -14.89 -4.59
C THR A 314 5.82 -14.47 -5.74
N THR A 315 5.62 -13.17 -5.96
CA THR A 315 4.80 -12.63 -7.05
C THR A 315 5.51 -11.47 -7.72
N ASP A 316 5.19 -11.17 -8.97
CA ASP A 316 5.85 -10.14 -9.76
C ASP A 316 4.90 -9.49 -10.76
N GLY A 317 4.62 -8.20 -10.56
CA GLY A 317 3.64 -7.49 -11.35
C GLY A 317 2.18 -7.81 -10.98
N VAL A 318 1.28 -6.95 -11.41
CA VAL A 318 -0.17 -7.05 -11.13
C VAL A 318 -0.96 -6.54 -12.33
N SER A 319 -2.06 -7.21 -12.65
CA SER A 319 -3.11 -6.67 -13.51
C SER A 319 -4.47 -6.90 -12.87
N GLY A 320 -5.31 -5.87 -12.83
CA GLY A 320 -6.58 -6.00 -12.12
C GLY A 320 -7.65 -4.99 -12.53
N ILE A 321 -8.85 -5.25 -12.07
CA ILE A 321 -10.01 -4.39 -12.26
C ILE A 321 -10.67 -4.08 -10.91
N THR A 322 -11.05 -2.82 -10.74
CA THR A 322 -11.80 -2.34 -9.58
C THR A 322 -13.17 -1.86 -10.03
N LEU A 323 -14.20 -2.24 -9.32
CA LEU A 323 -15.56 -1.71 -9.45
C LEU A 323 -15.93 -1.01 -8.15
N GLY A 324 -16.53 0.18 -8.26
CA GLY A 324 -16.91 0.97 -7.10
C GLY A 324 -18.28 1.61 -7.24
N GLY A 325 -18.91 1.86 -6.10
CA GLY A 325 -20.14 2.61 -5.98
C GLY A 325 -20.07 3.60 -4.81
N LYS A 326 -20.64 4.78 -4.99
CA LYS A 326 -20.74 5.82 -3.97
C LYS A 326 -22.19 6.25 -3.82
N TYR A 327 -22.66 6.30 -2.59
CA TYR A 327 -23.94 6.83 -2.19
C TYR A 327 -23.75 8.07 -1.31
N THR A 328 -24.38 9.18 -1.70
CA THR A 328 -24.32 10.46 -0.97
C THR A 328 -25.67 10.74 -0.35
N PHE A 329 -25.69 11.00 0.95
CA PHE A 329 -26.90 11.35 1.70
C PHE A 329 -26.57 12.45 2.70
N ASP A 330 -27.19 13.62 2.48
CA ASP A 330 -26.91 14.83 3.24
C ASP A 330 -25.40 15.15 3.26
N LYS A 331 -24.79 15.22 4.42
CA LYS A 331 -23.35 15.47 4.62
C LYS A 331 -22.50 14.19 4.63
N MET A 332 -23.10 13.04 4.41
CA MET A 332 -22.41 11.74 4.49
C MET A 332 -22.24 11.09 3.12
N THR A 333 -21.18 10.33 2.99
CA THR A 333 -20.92 9.51 1.81
C THR A 333 -20.58 8.09 2.22
N LEU A 334 -21.22 7.12 1.59
CA LEU A 334 -20.86 5.71 1.70
C LEU A 334 -20.27 5.27 0.37
N THR A 335 -19.04 4.77 0.39
CA THR A 335 -18.38 4.22 -0.80
C THR A 335 -18.07 2.75 -0.54
N ALA A 336 -18.35 1.90 -1.50
CA ALA A 336 -17.96 0.50 -1.47
C ALA A 336 -17.30 0.10 -2.79
N GLY A 337 -16.37 -0.84 -2.74
CA GLY A 337 -15.68 -1.32 -3.93
C GLY A 337 -15.18 -2.74 -3.78
N VAL A 338 -15.02 -3.40 -4.92
CA VAL A 338 -14.40 -4.70 -5.06
C VAL A 338 -13.31 -4.63 -6.12
N ASN A 339 -12.19 -5.29 -5.85
CA ASN A 339 -11.10 -5.45 -6.80
C ASN A 339 -10.81 -6.94 -6.98
N TYR A 340 -10.54 -7.33 -8.22
CA TYR A 340 -9.90 -8.60 -8.56
C TYR A 340 -8.63 -8.29 -9.32
N SER A 341 -7.52 -8.89 -8.87
CA SER A 341 -6.22 -8.73 -9.53
C SER A 341 -5.55 -10.08 -9.69
N GLN A 342 -5.01 -10.28 -10.87
CA GLN A 342 -4.09 -11.37 -11.18
C GLN A 342 -2.68 -10.91 -10.83
N LEU A 343 -1.96 -11.72 -10.09
CA LEU A 343 -0.57 -11.50 -9.72
C LEU A 343 0.33 -12.18 -10.75
N GLY A 344 1.38 -11.50 -11.16
CA GLY A 344 2.30 -12.04 -12.16
C GLY A 344 3.07 -13.25 -11.64
N ASP A 345 3.40 -14.13 -12.56
CA ASP A 345 4.13 -15.36 -12.30
C ASP A 345 5.55 -15.07 -11.83
N LYS A 346 6.06 -15.90 -10.92
CA LYS A 346 7.43 -15.79 -10.45
C LYS A 346 8.05 -17.14 -10.19
N LYS A 347 9.29 -17.27 -10.65
CA LYS A 347 10.18 -18.36 -10.26
C LYS A 347 11.09 -17.85 -9.14
N VAL A 348 11.22 -18.65 -8.10
CA VAL A 348 12.09 -18.35 -6.96
C VAL A 348 13.07 -19.49 -6.80
N ASP A 349 14.36 -19.20 -6.99
CA ASP A 349 15.45 -20.13 -6.78
C ASP A 349 16.18 -19.79 -5.44
N PRO A 350 15.71 -20.33 -4.32
CA PRO A 350 16.37 -20.12 -3.05
C PRO A 350 17.70 -20.87 -3.06
N ALA A 351 18.80 -20.16 -2.90
CA ALA A 351 20.13 -20.75 -2.86
C ALA A 351 20.21 -21.91 -1.85
N GLY A 352 20.83 -23.04 -2.22
CA GLY A 352 21.06 -24.19 -1.37
C GLY A 352 20.35 -25.47 -1.81
N ALA A 353 19.95 -26.31 -0.86
CA ALA A 353 19.32 -27.62 -1.12
C ALA A 353 17.82 -27.55 -1.48
N LEU A 354 17.23 -26.34 -1.53
CA LEU A 354 15.82 -26.16 -1.85
C LEU A 354 15.64 -26.09 -3.37
N PRO A 355 14.65 -26.79 -3.98
CA PRO A 355 14.35 -26.63 -5.39
C PRO A 355 13.72 -25.27 -5.68
N GLU A 356 13.81 -24.89 -6.94
CA GLU A 356 13.14 -23.71 -7.49
C GLU A 356 11.63 -23.79 -7.25
N GLY A 357 11.06 -22.75 -6.65
CA GLY A 357 9.61 -22.54 -6.57
C GLY A 357 9.01 -22.01 -7.87
N SER A 358 7.77 -22.36 -8.15
CA SER A 358 7.05 -21.91 -9.34
C SER A 358 5.66 -21.41 -8.95
N PHE A 359 5.54 -20.09 -8.84
CA PHE A 359 4.33 -19.38 -8.43
C PHE A 359 3.62 -18.86 -9.67
N THR A 360 2.53 -19.52 -10.07
CA THR A 360 1.76 -19.20 -11.28
C THR A 360 0.26 -19.16 -10.98
N ASP A 361 -0.50 -18.45 -11.82
CA ASP A 361 -1.95 -18.34 -11.73
C ASP A 361 -2.46 -17.76 -10.39
N ASN A 362 -1.66 -16.92 -9.76
CA ASN A 362 -1.97 -16.33 -8.48
C ASN A 362 -2.87 -15.11 -8.60
N SER A 363 -3.70 -14.88 -7.59
CA SER A 363 -4.67 -13.79 -7.60
C SER A 363 -4.89 -13.18 -6.22
N VAL A 364 -5.54 -12.02 -6.18
CA VAL A 364 -6.05 -11.42 -4.96
C VAL A 364 -7.41 -10.81 -5.22
N THR A 365 -8.37 -11.12 -4.35
CA THR A 365 -9.66 -10.46 -4.29
C THR A 365 -9.68 -9.52 -3.10
N SER A 366 -10.14 -8.29 -3.32
CA SER A 366 -10.20 -7.30 -2.24
C SER A 366 -11.57 -6.63 -2.22
N PHE A 367 -12.01 -6.31 -1.03
CA PHE A 367 -13.24 -5.56 -0.78
C PHE A 367 -12.95 -4.38 0.14
N GLY A 368 -13.60 -3.25 -0.10
CA GLY A 368 -13.47 -2.09 0.76
C GLY A 368 -14.76 -1.31 0.93
N ILE A 369 -14.89 -0.67 2.08
CA ILE A 369 -15.99 0.24 2.40
C ILE A 369 -15.41 1.50 3.08
N LYS A 370 -15.94 2.67 2.73
CA LYS A 370 -15.56 3.96 3.33
C LYS A 370 -16.80 4.75 3.68
N LEU A 371 -16.85 5.27 4.88
CA LEU A 371 -17.82 6.26 5.35
C LEU A 371 -17.11 7.61 5.49
N GLY A 372 -17.63 8.63 4.82
CA GLY A 372 -17.17 10.02 4.90
C GLY A 372 -18.23 10.92 5.46
N TYR A 373 -17.82 11.99 6.14
CA TYR A 373 -18.70 13.01 6.73
C TYR A 373 -18.09 14.40 6.57
N ASN A 374 -18.88 15.31 5.99
CA ASN A 374 -18.56 16.73 5.86
C ASN A 374 -19.31 17.52 6.95
N PHE A 375 -18.64 18.41 7.70
CA PHE A 375 -19.25 19.13 8.84
C PHE A 375 -18.87 20.61 8.89
#